data_46860a75e288678ad1591c9578fae3fd
#
_entry.id   46860a75e288678ad1591c9578fae3fd
#
_cell.length_a   1.000
_cell.length_b   1.000
_cell.length_c   1.000
_cell.angle_alpha   90.00
_cell.angle_beta   90.00
_cell.angle_gamma   90.00
#
_symmetry.space_group_name_H-M   'P 1'
#
loop_
_entity.id
_entity.type
_entity.pdbx_description
1 polymer ?
#
loop_
_entity_poly.entity_id
_entity_poly.type
_entity_poly.pdbx_seq_one_letter_code
_entity_poly.pdbx_strand_id
1 'polypeptide(L)'
;MTFETIEAKQVKDYMTKYGLTNKVFARALGVSPYAINQWRQRGLTSRTKNFHKLQRVLSLDFYRNNVVDTPEELPCGNTWSVSRVNKWLESPWDFYCHYIKGLTKASPWQDALDRGTTLHHILECIGNGVSLHSILNSIELWANKEGLSEKGIADGIRVAEKYLNHYGSVESIGTIIETEKLIEWNLSEYLPGQHFQGYIDAVVCDADGGIWLVDYKTYSNKPRFENLRLELQCNVYMYVMKEILGYNVQGFVYDCINPKEKIVGRGYHFHQFKISYNERIVKKVVEDFLSTIEIIINNPDYAIFKKSDYGTPYMDELVHGFEEENRIKITGIDDDN
;
A
#
# COMPACT_ATOMS: atom_id res chain seq x y z
N MET A 1 27.99 14.42 -34.26
CA MET A 1 27.50 13.73 -33.04
C MET A 1 26.15 13.13 -33.38
N THR A 2 26.09 11.81 -33.54
CA THR A 2 24.84 11.08 -33.73
C THR A 2 24.16 11.00 -32.38
N PHE A 3 22.94 11.53 -32.28
CA PHE A 3 22.14 11.45 -31.03
C PHE A 3 21.51 10.07 -30.95
N GLU A 4 21.57 9.45 -29.80
CA GLU A 4 20.78 8.25 -29.54
C GLU A 4 19.29 8.61 -29.59
N THR A 5 18.52 7.75 -30.25
CA THR A 5 17.08 7.92 -30.43
C THR A 5 16.34 6.66 -29.99
N ILE A 6 15.19 6.85 -29.36
CA ILE A 6 14.19 5.80 -29.12
C ILE A 6 13.07 6.05 -30.11
N GLU A 7 12.83 5.09 -30.99
CA GLU A 7 11.80 5.21 -32.01
C GLU A 7 10.38 5.04 -31.42
N ALA A 8 9.41 5.72 -31.98
CA ALA A 8 8.00 5.60 -31.60
C ALA A 8 7.48 4.15 -31.64
N LYS A 9 8.04 3.34 -32.59
CA LYS A 9 7.70 1.92 -32.70
C LYS A 9 8.13 1.14 -31.47
N GLN A 10 9.33 1.36 -30.95
CA GLN A 10 9.83 0.67 -29.75
C GLN A 10 8.94 0.92 -28.53
N VAL A 11 8.46 2.18 -28.36
CA VAL A 11 7.55 2.54 -27.28
C VAL A 11 6.19 1.82 -27.44
N LYS A 12 5.66 1.78 -28.65
CA LYS A 12 4.40 1.10 -28.97
C LYS A 12 4.50 -0.39 -28.73
N ASP A 13 5.55 -1.01 -29.25
CA ASP A 13 5.76 -2.47 -29.15
C ASP A 13 5.90 -2.90 -27.70
N TYR A 14 6.69 -2.14 -26.91
CA TYR A 14 6.80 -2.36 -25.47
C TYR A 14 5.45 -2.27 -24.74
N MET A 15 4.71 -1.19 -24.97
CA MET A 15 3.41 -1.01 -24.33
C MET A 15 2.39 -2.07 -24.74
N THR A 16 2.40 -2.50 -26.01
CA THR A 16 1.52 -3.56 -26.51
C THR A 16 1.89 -4.91 -25.89
N LYS A 17 3.18 -5.23 -25.84
CA LYS A 17 3.70 -6.46 -25.26
C LYS A 17 3.26 -6.65 -23.80
N TYR A 18 3.27 -5.57 -23.02
CA TYR A 18 2.93 -5.59 -21.60
C TYR A 18 1.51 -5.08 -21.26
N GLY A 19 0.64 -4.91 -22.26
CA GLY A 19 -0.74 -4.44 -22.07
C GLY A 19 -0.87 -3.06 -21.42
N LEU A 20 0.17 -2.20 -21.56
CA LEU A 20 0.25 -0.94 -20.83
C LEU A 20 -0.61 0.16 -21.46
N THR A 21 -1.47 0.79 -20.67
CA THR A 21 -2.12 2.05 -21.07
C THR A 21 -1.17 3.23 -20.88
N ASN A 22 -1.42 4.34 -21.61
CA ASN A 22 -0.64 5.58 -21.42
C ASN A 22 -0.62 6.03 -19.95
N LYS A 23 -1.73 5.85 -19.23
CA LYS A 23 -1.88 6.28 -17.83
C LYS A 23 -1.05 5.43 -16.89
N VAL A 24 -1.07 4.11 -17.07
CA VAL A 24 -0.29 3.16 -16.25
C VAL A 24 1.20 3.36 -16.49
N PHE A 25 1.62 3.40 -17.76
CA PHE A 25 3.03 3.58 -18.11
C PHE A 25 3.57 4.95 -17.69
N ALA A 26 2.76 6.01 -17.82
CA ALA A 26 3.12 7.34 -17.33
C ALA A 26 3.33 7.37 -15.81
N ARG A 27 2.45 6.71 -15.05
CA ARG A 27 2.57 6.60 -13.60
C ARG A 27 3.86 5.86 -13.22
N ALA A 28 4.14 4.73 -13.85
CA ALA A 28 5.36 3.95 -13.61
C ALA A 28 6.65 4.75 -13.87
N LEU A 29 6.67 5.57 -14.91
CA LEU A 29 7.83 6.40 -15.28
C LEU A 29 7.89 7.76 -14.56
N GLY A 30 6.87 8.12 -13.78
CA GLY A 30 6.77 9.43 -13.13
C GLY A 30 6.69 10.58 -14.14
N VAL A 31 5.91 10.39 -15.22
CA VAL A 31 5.69 11.39 -16.28
C VAL A 31 4.19 11.60 -16.51
N SER A 32 3.82 12.58 -17.33
CA SER A 32 2.42 12.77 -17.69
C SER A 32 1.96 11.75 -18.75
N PRO A 33 0.67 11.34 -18.77
CA PRO A 33 0.12 10.51 -19.85
C PRO A 33 0.26 11.16 -21.24
N TYR A 34 0.29 12.48 -21.28
CA TYR A 34 0.55 13.24 -22.50
C TYR A 34 1.98 13.01 -23.03
N ALA A 35 2.98 12.95 -22.14
CA ALA A 35 4.34 12.64 -22.53
C ALA A 35 4.43 11.25 -23.19
N ILE A 36 3.80 10.22 -22.61
CA ILE A 36 3.74 8.87 -23.20
C ILE A 36 3.10 8.90 -24.57
N ASN A 37 1.99 9.63 -24.73
CA ASN A 37 1.33 9.77 -26.03
C ASN A 37 2.26 10.40 -27.10
N GLN A 38 3.02 11.45 -26.73
CA GLN A 38 4.01 12.06 -27.62
C GLN A 38 5.12 11.06 -27.99
N TRP A 39 5.64 10.30 -27.02
CA TRP A 39 6.68 9.30 -27.27
C TRP A 39 6.22 8.18 -28.20
N ARG A 40 4.98 7.74 -28.06
CA ARG A 40 4.34 6.77 -28.97
C ARG A 40 4.17 7.30 -30.41
N GLN A 41 4.08 8.59 -30.58
CA GLN A 41 3.90 9.23 -31.91
C GLN A 41 5.22 9.61 -32.57
N ARG A 42 6.18 10.10 -31.80
CA ARG A 42 7.39 10.79 -32.31
C ARG A 42 8.71 10.16 -31.85
N GLY A 43 8.66 9.25 -30.88
CA GLY A 43 9.87 8.77 -30.20
C GLY A 43 10.50 9.84 -29.31
N LEU A 44 11.73 9.59 -28.86
CA LEU A 44 12.55 10.49 -28.05
C LEU A 44 13.97 10.54 -28.57
N THR A 45 14.67 11.65 -28.27
CA THR A 45 16.11 11.78 -28.46
C THR A 45 16.82 11.94 -27.12
N SER A 46 18.11 11.70 -27.07
CA SER A 46 18.96 11.85 -25.87
C SER A 46 18.92 13.24 -25.23
N ARG A 47 18.41 14.25 -25.94
CA ARG A 47 18.15 15.59 -25.41
C ARG A 47 16.86 15.71 -24.58
N THR A 48 15.97 14.72 -24.66
CA THR A 48 14.69 14.74 -23.94
C THR A 48 14.92 14.39 -22.47
N LYS A 49 14.41 15.22 -21.57
CA LYS A 49 14.59 15.09 -20.09
C LYS A 49 14.39 13.68 -19.53
N ASN A 50 13.54 12.87 -20.15
CA ASN A 50 13.20 11.53 -19.69
C ASN A 50 13.75 10.42 -20.59
N PHE A 51 14.66 10.74 -21.52
CA PHE A 51 15.22 9.77 -22.45
C PHE A 51 15.85 8.57 -21.75
N HIS A 52 16.72 8.81 -20.78
CA HIS A 52 17.42 7.74 -20.06
C HIS A 52 16.48 6.83 -19.26
N LYS A 53 15.37 7.36 -18.76
CA LYS A 53 14.38 6.54 -18.07
C LYS A 53 13.72 5.53 -18.99
N LEU A 54 13.29 5.99 -20.16
CA LEU A 54 12.67 5.13 -21.15
C LEU A 54 13.70 4.19 -21.82
N GLN A 55 14.90 4.69 -22.15
CA GLN A 55 15.99 3.88 -22.69
C GLN A 55 16.29 2.68 -21.78
N ARG A 56 16.39 2.92 -20.49
CA ARG A 56 16.64 1.87 -19.51
C ARG A 56 15.54 0.81 -19.49
N VAL A 57 14.27 1.21 -19.48
CA VAL A 57 13.15 0.28 -19.50
C VAL A 57 13.13 -0.56 -20.79
N LEU A 58 13.39 0.05 -21.94
CA LEU A 58 13.44 -0.66 -23.22
C LEU A 58 14.67 -1.56 -23.36
N SER A 59 15.81 -1.18 -22.78
CA SER A 59 17.03 -2.02 -22.80
C SER A 59 16.86 -3.24 -21.91
N LEU A 60 16.15 -3.14 -20.81
CA LEU A 60 15.80 -4.26 -19.95
C LEU A 60 14.93 -5.30 -20.68
N ASP A 61 14.00 -4.84 -21.51
CA ASP A 61 13.19 -5.72 -22.35
C ASP A 61 14.05 -6.48 -23.39
N PHE A 62 15.06 -5.82 -23.94
CA PHE A 62 16.02 -6.47 -24.85
C PHE A 62 16.82 -7.56 -24.15
N TYR A 63 17.33 -7.33 -22.94
CA TYR A 63 18.07 -8.34 -22.17
C TYR A 63 17.19 -9.52 -21.77
N ARG A 64 15.93 -9.31 -21.41
CA ARG A 64 14.98 -10.37 -21.04
C ARG A 64 14.67 -11.34 -22.16
N ASN A 65 14.59 -10.86 -23.40
CA ASN A 65 14.33 -11.73 -24.56
C ASN A 65 15.51 -12.64 -24.89
N ASN A 66 16.68 -12.40 -24.28
CA ASN A 66 17.92 -13.14 -24.54
C ASN A 66 18.44 -13.92 -23.31
N VAL A 67 17.79 -13.82 -22.17
CA VAL A 67 18.12 -14.60 -20.97
C VAL A 67 16.97 -15.55 -20.68
N VAL A 68 17.18 -16.80 -20.99
CA VAL A 68 16.33 -17.93 -20.60
C VAL A 68 16.69 -18.25 -19.15
N ASP A 69 15.76 -18.14 -18.29
CA ASP A 69 15.46 -18.79 -17.01
C ASP A 69 14.77 -17.80 -16.10
N THR A 70 13.44 -17.94 -16.01
CA THR A 70 12.68 -17.30 -14.93
C THR A 70 13.14 -17.95 -13.62
N PRO A 71 13.65 -17.19 -12.65
CA PRO A 71 13.92 -17.74 -11.33
C PRO A 71 12.63 -18.39 -10.78
N GLU A 72 12.72 -19.58 -10.20
CA GLU A 72 11.59 -20.25 -9.55
C GLU A 72 10.98 -19.40 -8.42
N GLU A 73 11.74 -18.47 -7.88
CA GLU A 73 11.29 -17.46 -6.93
C GLU A 73 11.63 -16.05 -7.44
N LEU A 74 10.62 -15.17 -7.42
CA LEU A 74 10.85 -13.76 -7.70
C LEU A 74 11.68 -13.14 -6.57
N PRO A 75 12.62 -12.23 -6.88
CA PRO A 75 13.40 -11.52 -5.85
C PRO A 75 12.54 -10.84 -4.79
N CYS A 76 11.31 -10.45 -5.16
CA CYS A 76 10.34 -9.84 -4.27
C CYS A 76 9.42 -10.84 -3.57
N GLY A 77 9.59 -12.18 -3.77
CA GLY A 77 8.64 -13.19 -3.29
C GLY A 77 7.30 -13.17 -4.04
N ASN A 78 6.41 -14.08 -3.67
CA ASN A 78 5.18 -14.36 -4.40
C ASN A 78 3.91 -13.90 -3.65
N THR A 79 4.04 -13.33 -2.47
CA THR A 79 2.91 -12.83 -1.66
C THR A 79 2.79 -11.31 -1.81
N TRP A 80 1.59 -10.85 -2.09
CA TRP A 80 1.27 -9.45 -2.35
C TRP A 80 0.29 -8.91 -1.30
N SER A 81 0.55 -7.70 -0.85
CA SER A 81 -0.39 -6.92 -0.04
C SER A 81 -0.68 -5.57 -0.71
N VAL A 82 -1.73 -4.90 -0.26
CA VAL A 82 -2.04 -3.55 -0.74
C VAL A 82 -0.90 -2.58 -0.40
N SER A 83 -0.33 -2.70 0.80
CA SER A 83 0.80 -1.86 1.25
C SER A 83 2.02 -2.02 0.34
N ARG A 84 2.30 -3.25 -0.07
CA ARG A 84 3.40 -3.58 -0.97
C ARG A 84 3.21 -2.95 -2.36
N VAL A 85 2.03 -3.06 -2.93
CA VAL A 85 1.71 -2.44 -4.22
C VAL A 85 1.72 -0.91 -4.11
N ASN A 86 1.18 -0.35 -3.03
CA ASN A 86 1.24 1.10 -2.77
C ASN A 86 2.67 1.61 -2.67
N LYS A 87 3.56 0.87 -1.97
CA LYS A 87 4.98 1.23 -1.88
C LYS A 87 5.61 1.39 -3.26
N TRP A 88 5.33 0.47 -4.19
CA TRP A 88 5.82 0.58 -5.56
C TRP A 88 5.19 1.75 -6.33
N LEU A 89 3.88 1.99 -6.16
CA LEU A 89 3.19 3.12 -6.80
C LEU A 89 3.70 4.48 -6.32
N GLU A 90 4.09 4.57 -5.05
CA GLU A 90 4.66 5.78 -4.46
C GLU A 90 6.11 5.97 -4.91
N SER A 91 6.93 4.95 -4.76
CA SER A 91 8.35 4.99 -5.10
C SER A 91 8.87 3.58 -5.43
N PRO A 92 9.05 3.24 -6.71
CA PRO A 92 9.67 1.98 -7.09
C PRO A 92 11.07 1.79 -6.48
N TRP A 93 11.82 2.88 -6.25
CA TRP A 93 13.10 2.83 -5.57
C TRP A 93 12.98 2.39 -4.11
N ASP A 94 12.02 2.93 -3.37
CA ASP A 94 11.77 2.54 -1.98
C ASP A 94 11.27 1.09 -1.89
N PHE A 95 10.44 0.68 -2.85
CA PHE A 95 10.03 -0.73 -3.00
C PHE A 95 11.26 -1.62 -3.21
N TYR A 96 12.15 -1.26 -4.13
CA TYR A 96 13.36 -2.02 -4.40
C TYR A 96 14.26 -2.13 -3.17
N CYS A 97 14.51 -1.01 -2.49
CA CYS A 97 15.32 -1.02 -1.27
C CYS A 97 14.71 -1.89 -0.18
N HIS A 98 13.40 -1.77 0.03
CA HIS A 98 12.70 -2.48 1.09
C HIS A 98 12.49 -3.97 0.76
N TYR A 99 11.79 -4.27 -0.34
CA TYR A 99 11.36 -5.65 -0.64
C TYR A 99 12.39 -6.49 -1.39
N ILE A 100 13.32 -5.88 -2.11
CA ILE A 100 14.32 -6.62 -2.88
C ILE A 100 15.67 -6.66 -2.16
N LYS A 101 16.08 -5.52 -1.58
CA LYS A 101 17.34 -5.44 -0.84
C LYS A 101 17.20 -5.74 0.65
N GLY A 102 15.97 -5.86 1.16
CA GLY A 102 15.68 -6.13 2.57
C GLY A 102 16.19 -5.04 3.51
N LEU A 103 16.16 -3.78 3.06
CA LEU A 103 16.61 -2.65 3.86
C LEU A 103 15.46 -2.07 4.67
N THR A 104 15.69 -1.84 5.95
CA THR A 104 14.78 -1.08 6.82
C THR A 104 15.52 0.11 7.38
N LYS A 105 14.92 1.28 7.30
CA LYS A 105 15.41 2.49 7.95
C LYS A 105 14.40 2.98 8.97
N ALA A 106 14.92 3.47 10.09
CA ALA A 106 14.09 4.10 11.11
C ALA A 106 13.29 5.25 10.47
N SER A 107 11.98 5.23 10.68
CA SER A 107 11.10 6.30 10.21
C SER A 107 11.29 7.54 11.08
N PRO A 108 11.40 8.74 10.51
CA PRO A 108 11.34 9.98 11.29
C PRO A 108 9.97 10.17 11.96
N TRP A 109 8.98 9.37 11.57
CA TRP A 109 7.61 9.35 12.08
C TRP A 109 7.34 8.13 12.99
N GLN A 110 8.38 7.51 13.58
CA GLN A 110 8.25 6.27 14.35
C GLN A 110 7.19 6.40 15.46
N ASP A 111 7.21 7.48 16.27
CA ASP A 111 6.18 7.72 17.29
C ASP A 111 4.74 7.75 16.73
N ALA A 112 4.58 8.19 15.48
CA ALA A 112 3.26 8.23 14.85
C ALA A 112 2.81 6.86 14.37
N LEU A 113 3.74 6.03 13.90
CA LEU A 113 3.48 4.63 13.56
C LEU A 113 3.14 3.84 14.82
N ASP A 114 3.97 3.93 15.86
CA ASP A 114 3.79 3.24 17.14
C ASP A 114 2.48 3.61 17.82
N ARG A 115 2.06 4.90 17.73
CA ARG A 115 0.73 5.34 18.15
C ARG A 115 -0.37 4.62 17.39
N GLY A 116 -0.24 4.48 16.08
CA GLY A 116 -1.19 3.75 15.24
C GLY A 116 -1.29 2.30 15.68
N THR A 117 -0.16 1.61 15.77
CA THR A 117 -0.06 0.21 16.21
C THR A 117 -0.69 0.01 17.59
N THR A 118 -0.38 0.89 18.55
CA THR A 118 -0.98 0.83 19.90
C THR A 118 -2.49 1.02 19.87
N LEU A 119 -2.97 1.97 19.06
CA LEU A 119 -4.41 2.23 18.92
C LEU A 119 -5.14 1.01 18.34
N HIS A 120 -4.65 0.44 17.24
CA HIS A 120 -5.24 -0.74 16.59
C HIS A 120 -5.31 -1.90 17.57
N HIS A 121 -4.20 -2.20 18.28
CA HIS A 121 -4.19 -3.27 19.28
C HIS A 121 -5.24 -3.08 20.39
N ILE A 122 -5.41 -1.84 20.91
CA ILE A 122 -6.43 -1.57 21.94
C ILE A 122 -7.84 -1.79 21.36
N LEU A 123 -8.12 -1.29 20.15
CA LEU A 123 -9.44 -1.43 19.52
C LEU A 123 -9.75 -2.89 19.16
N GLU A 124 -8.77 -3.64 18.69
CA GLU A 124 -8.84 -5.09 18.47
C GLU A 124 -9.20 -5.83 19.77
N CYS A 125 -8.43 -5.64 20.83
CA CYS A 125 -8.68 -6.29 22.11
C CYS A 125 -10.08 -6.00 22.65
N ILE A 126 -10.55 -4.74 22.52
CA ILE A 126 -11.92 -4.37 22.94
C ILE A 126 -12.95 -5.04 22.03
N GLY A 127 -12.73 -5.10 20.73
CA GLY A 127 -13.57 -5.82 19.78
C GLY A 127 -13.69 -7.31 20.11
N ASN A 128 -12.63 -7.89 20.67
CA ASN A 128 -12.59 -9.27 21.19
C ASN A 128 -13.17 -9.40 22.62
N GLY A 129 -13.80 -8.37 23.16
CA GLY A 129 -14.48 -8.40 24.47
C GLY A 129 -13.56 -8.21 25.68
N VAL A 130 -12.29 -7.80 25.49
CA VAL A 130 -11.37 -7.53 26.59
C VAL A 130 -11.65 -6.13 27.14
N SER A 131 -11.74 -5.99 28.46
CA SER A 131 -11.98 -4.67 29.09
C SER A 131 -10.76 -3.76 28.92
N LEU A 132 -11.00 -2.45 28.71
CA LEU A 132 -9.93 -1.45 28.61
C LEU A 132 -8.98 -1.51 29.83
N HIS A 133 -9.53 -1.71 31.05
CA HIS A 133 -8.72 -1.84 32.24
C HIS A 133 -7.73 -3.03 32.16
N SER A 134 -8.18 -4.18 31.68
CA SER A 134 -7.30 -5.35 31.49
C SER A 134 -6.22 -5.11 30.43
N ILE A 135 -6.57 -4.43 29.35
CA ILE A 135 -5.64 -4.07 28.29
C ILE A 135 -4.55 -3.14 28.84
N LEU A 136 -4.94 -2.07 29.54
CA LEU A 136 -3.98 -1.09 30.08
C LEU A 136 -3.00 -1.70 31.09
N ASN A 137 -3.43 -2.75 31.84
CA ASN A 137 -2.54 -3.46 32.76
C ASN A 137 -1.46 -4.31 32.07
N SER A 138 -1.64 -4.65 30.79
CA SER A 138 -0.71 -5.51 30.03
C SER A 138 -0.06 -4.79 28.85
N ILE A 139 -0.49 -3.57 28.52
CA ILE A 139 -0.11 -2.88 27.29
C ILE A 139 1.40 -2.60 27.23
N GLU A 140 2.01 -2.23 28.36
CA GLU A 140 3.46 -1.96 28.40
C GLU A 140 4.27 -3.22 28.10
N LEU A 141 3.86 -4.37 28.63
CA LEU A 141 4.55 -5.65 28.39
C LEU A 141 4.44 -6.05 26.91
N TRP A 142 3.25 -5.90 26.32
CA TRP A 142 3.02 -6.16 24.90
C TRP A 142 3.84 -5.19 24.05
N ALA A 143 3.74 -3.89 24.30
CA ALA A 143 4.41 -2.87 23.51
C ALA A 143 5.95 -2.95 23.57
N ASN A 144 6.51 -3.33 24.72
CA ASN A 144 7.96 -3.60 24.84
C ASN A 144 8.38 -4.81 24.01
N LYS A 145 7.55 -5.84 23.90
CA LYS A 145 7.81 -6.99 23.05
C LYS A 145 7.81 -6.59 21.57
N GLU A 146 6.92 -5.70 21.16
CA GLU A 146 6.82 -5.15 19.81
C GLU A 146 7.88 -4.04 19.54
N GLY A 147 8.64 -3.61 20.53
CA GLY A 147 9.68 -2.58 20.38
C GLY A 147 9.15 -1.17 20.15
N LEU A 148 7.93 -0.87 20.62
CA LEU A 148 7.28 0.42 20.43
C LEU A 148 7.87 1.51 21.34
N SER A 149 7.86 2.77 20.89
CA SER A 149 8.33 3.92 21.65
C SER A 149 7.35 4.27 22.79
N GLU A 150 7.88 4.67 23.96
CA GLU A 150 7.07 5.11 25.11
C GLU A 150 6.05 6.19 24.72
N LYS A 151 6.47 7.14 23.88
CA LYS A 151 5.62 8.22 23.42
C LYS A 151 4.52 7.72 22.48
N GLY A 152 4.83 6.79 21.58
CA GLY A 152 3.85 6.16 20.70
C GLY A 152 2.78 5.42 21.50
N ILE A 153 3.19 4.66 22.52
CA ILE A 153 2.31 3.95 23.45
C ILE A 153 1.38 4.92 24.18
N ALA A 154 1.94 5.94 24.86
CA ALA A 154 1.16 6.90 25.63
C ALA A 154 0.15 7.67 24.75
N ASP A 155 0.57 8.09 23.56
CA ASP A 155 -0.30 8.75 22.58
C ASP A 155 -1.40 7.81 22.06
N GLY A 156 -1.10 6.54 21.81
CA GLY A 156 -2.06 5.52 21.37
C GLY A 156 -3.15 5.29 22.42
N ILE A 157 -2.76 5.10 23.68
CA ILE A 157 -3.69 4.94 24.82
C ILE A 157 -4.63 6.17 24.90
N ARG A 158 -4.05 7.36 24.92
CA ARG A 158 -4.81 8.62 24.99
C ARG A 158 -5.82 8.77 23.84
N VAL A 159 -5.45 8.36 22.65
CA VAL A 159 -6.34 8.43 21.47
C VAL A 159 -7.43 7.38 21.56
N ALA A 160 -7.13 6.16 22.01
CA ALA A 160 -8.12 5.10 22.23
C ALA A 160 -9.17 5.50 23.28
N GLU A 161 -8.74 6.08 24.41
CA GLU A 161 -9.66 6.59 25.45
C GLU A 161 -10.59 7.68 24.90
N LYS A 162 -10.06 8.62 24.11
CA LYS A 162 -10.87 9.66 23.45
C LYS A 162 -11.87 9.06 22.47
N TYR A 163 -11.47 8.04 21.71
CA TYR A 163 -12.33 7.33 20.76
C TYR A 163 -13.50 6.67 21.49
N LEU A 164 -13.21 5.91 22.53
CA LEU A 164 -14.23 5.23 23.34
C LEU A 164 -15.16 6.22 24.04
N ASN A 165 -14.64 7.33 24.56
CA ASN A 165 -15.45 8.38 25.14
C ASN A 165 -16.38 9.06 24.13
N HIS A 166 -15.98 9.14 22.85
CA HIS A 166 -16.79 9.74 21.79
C HIS A 166 -17.89 8.81 21.28
N TYR A 167 -17.56 7.56 20.99
CA TYR A 167 -18.51 6.60 20.40
C TYR A 167 -19.22 5.72 21.43
N GLY A 168 -18.70 5.65 22.65
CA GLY A 168 -19.20 4.76 23.71
C GLY A 168 -18.80 3.29 23.52
N SER A 169 -18.50 2.87 22.32
CA SER A 169 -18.13 1.50 21.96
C SER A 169 -17.35 1.47 20.64
N VAL A 170 -16.58 0.40 20.41
CA VAL A 170 -16.01 0.05 19.10
C VAL A 170 -17.08 -0.44 18.12
N GLU A 171 -18.27 -0.78 18.60
CA GLU A 171 -19.43 -1.23 17.81
C GLU A 171 -20.29 -0.07 17.27
N SER A 172 -19.75 1.13 17.17
CA SER A 172 -20.47 2.31 16.66
C SER A 172 -20.97 2.20 15.22
N ILE A 173 -20.42 1.24 14.45
CA ILE A 173 -20.78 0.97 13.05
C ILE A 173 -21.76 -0.19 12.94
N GLY A 174 -21.63 -1.19 13.78
CA GLY A 174 -22.41 -2.42 13.82
C GLY A 174 -21.77 -3.42 14.78
N THR A 175 -22.37 -4.58 14.97
CA THR A 175 -21.82 -5.63 15.83
C THR A 175 -20.55 -6.21 15.22
N ILE A 176 -19.46 -6.21 15.96
CA ILE A 176 -18.19 -6.81 15.52
C ILE A 176 -18.36 -8.32 15.49
N ILE A 177 -18.07 -8.94 14.34
CA ILE A 177 -18.09 -10.39 14.17
C ILE A 177 -16.67 -10.99 14.11
N GLU A 178 -15.68 -10.20 13.70
CA GLU A 178 -14.28 -10.62 13.64
C GLU A 178 -13.37 -9.38 13.67
N THR A 179 -12.22 -9.47 14.34
CA THR A 179 -11.16 -8.45 14.35
C THR A 179 -9.90 -9.04 13.70
N GLU A 180 -9.03 -8.19 13.16
CA GLU A 180 -7.78 -8.58 12.49
C GLU A 180 -7.97 -9.79 11.53
N LYS A 181 -9.05 -9.69 10.75
CA LYS A 181 -9.41 -10.77 9.83
C LYS A 181 -8.40 -10.92 8.72
N LEU A 182 -7.67 -12.03 8.71
CA LEU A 182 -6.85 -12.44 7.58
C LEU A 182 -7.74 -12.73 6.37
N ILE A 183 -7.41 -12.11 5.24
CA ILE A 183 -7.98 -12.42 3.94
C ILE A 183 -6.89 -12.84 2.97
N GLU A 184 -7.15 -13.91 2.24
CA GLU A 184 -6.23 -14.48 1.27
C GLU A 184 -6.92 -14.66 -0.08
N TRP A 185 -6.15 -14.51 -1.14
CA TRP A 185 -6.64 -14.75 -2.49
C TRP A 185 -5.51 -15.38 -3.33
N ASN A 186 -5.76 -16.57 -3.87
CA ASN A 186 -4.86 -17.20 -4.82
C ASN A 186 -5.00 -16.49 -6.18
N LEU A 187 -3.96 -15.77 -6.57
CA LEU A 187 -3.93 -15.00 -7.81
C LEU A 187 -3.57 -15.84 -9.04
N SER A 188 -3.34 -17.15 -8.90
CA SER A 188 -2.78 -18.00 -9.98
C SER A 188 -3.63 -18.03 -11.25
N GLU A 189 -4.93 -17.73 -11.17
CA GLU A 189 -5.79 -17.57 -12.33
C GLU A 189 -5.40 -16.36 -13.19
N TYR A 190 -4.88 -15.30 -12.59
CA TYR A 190 -4.47 -14.05 -13.23
C TYR A 190 -2.97 -13.93 -13.38
N LEU A 191 -2.24 -14.34 -12.33
CA LEU A 191 -0.80 -14.22 -12.16
C LEU A 191 -0.24 -15.55 -11.60
N PRO A 192 0.26 -16.45 -12.45
CA PRO A 192 0.70 -17.78 -12.04
C PRO A 192 1.65 -17.78 -10.83
N GLY A 193 1.34 -18.58 -9.82
CA GLY A 193 2.15 -18.73 -8.60
C GLY A 193 2.12 -17.55 -7.63
N GLN A 194 1.25 -16.56 -7.86
CA GLN A 194 1.14 -15.40 -6.99
C GLN A 194 -0.04 -15.53 -6.01
N HIS A 195 0.11 -14.91 -4.83
CA HIS A 195 -0.87 -14.90 -3.76
C HIS A 195 -1.07 -13.47 -3.26
N PHE A 196 -2.27 -13.17 -2.79
CA PHE A 196 -2.57 -11.94 -2.08
C PHE A 196 -2.93 -12.27 -0.63
N GLN A 197 -2.52 -11.40 0.27
CA GLN A 197 -2.81 -11.45 1.69
C GLN A 197 -3.07 -10.05 2.23
N GLY A 198 -3.97 -9.92 3.18
CA GLY A 198 -4.25 -8.66 3.87
C GLY A 198 -5.04 -8.90 5.16
N TYR A 199 -5.04 -7.89 6.01
CA TYR A 199 -5.79 -7.90 7.27
C TYR A 199 -6.84 -6.80 7.27
N ILE A 200 -8.01 -7.12 7.82
CA ILE A 200 -9.12 -6.18 8.00
C ILE A 200 -9.25 -5.94 9.51
N ASP A 201 -9.09 -4.70 9.95
CA ASP A 201 -9.09 -4.35 11.38
C ASP A 201 -10.35 -4.83 12.10
N ALA A 202 -11.53 -4.64 11.48
CA ALA A 202 -12.77 -5.23 11.98
C ALA A 202 -13.77 -5.54 10.86
N VAL A 203 -14.47 -6.64 11.02
CA VAL A 203 -15.63 -7.02 10.18
C VAL A 203 -16.86 -6.86 11.05
N VAL A 204 -17.81 -6.04 10.62
CA VAL A 204 -19.03 -5.75 11.39
C VAL A 204 -20.28 -6.13 10.61
N CYS A 205 -21.32 -6.52 11.35
CA CYS A 205 -22.64 -6.81 10.82
C CYS A 205 -23.59 -5.66 11.23
N ASP A 206 -24.25 -5.06 10.26
CA ASP A 206 -25.30 -4.07 10.53
C ASP A 206 -26.61 -4.72 10.96
N ALA A 207 -27.61 -3.89 11.32
CA ALA A 207 -28.90 -4.36 11.79
C ALA A 207 -29.70 -5.17 10.74
N ASP A 208 -29.38 -5.00 9.45
CA ASP A 208 -30.01 -5.67 8.32
C ASP A 208 -29.25 -6.94 7.89
N GLY A 209 -28.19 -7.33 8.60
CA GLY A 209 -27.35 -8.47 8.30
C GLY A 209 -26.33 -8.22 7.19
N GLY A 210 -26.11 -6.97 6.83
CA GLY A 210 -25.10 -6.56 5.85
C GLY A 210 -23.70 -6.49 6.48
N ILE A 211 -22.70 -6.92 5.73
CA ILE A 211 -21.31 -6.93 6.19
C ILE A 211 -20.58 -5.64 5.76
N TRP A 212 -19.97 -4.97 6.72
CA TRP A 212 -19.12 -3.82 6.51
C TRP A 212 -17.70 -4.12 6.99
N LEU A 213 -16.71 -3.73 6.18
CA LEU A 213 -15.30 -3.84 6.51
C LEU A 213 -14.86 -2.52 7.11
N VAL A 214 -14.13 -2.56 8.21
CA VAL A 214 -13.71 -1.37 8.94
C VAL A 214 -12.18 -1.31 8.96
N ASP A 215 -11.64 -0.11 8.75
CA ASP A 215 -10.22 0.20 8.86
C ASP A 215 -10.06 1.48 9.70
N TYR A 216 -9.29 1.38 10.77
CA TYR A 216 -8.99 2.49 11.68
C TYR A 216 -7.80 3.28 11.17
N LYS A 217 -8.02 4.50 10.70
CA LYS A 217 -6.96 5.37 10.12
C LYS A 217 -6.64 6.55 11.02
N THR A 218 -5.40 6.63 11.50
CA THR A 218 -4.91 7.88 12.10
C THR A 218 -4.51 8.87 11.01
N TYR A 219 -4.92 10.12 11.12
CA TYR A 219 -4.62 11.16 10.14
C TYR A 219 -4.35 12.52 10.79
N SER A 220 -3.44 13.29 10.21
CA SER A 220 -3.17 14.67 10.66
C SER A 220 -4.05 15.71 9.96
N ASN A 221 -4.47 15.43 8.73
CA ASN A 221 -5.33 16.27 7.91
C ASN A 221 -6.48 15.42 7.38
N LYS A 222 -7.72 15.95 7.43
CA LYS A 222 -8.92 15.23 6.96
C LYS A 222 -8.71 14.74 5.52
N PRO A 223 -8.84 13.44 5.27
CA PRO A 223 -8.78 12.90 3.92
C PRO A 223 -9.98 13.35 3.10
N ARG A 224 -9.85 13.35 1.78
CA ARG A 224 -10.97 13.62 0.86
C ARG A 224 -11.71 12.32 0.56
N PHE A 225 -13.02 12.34 0.70
CA PHE A 225 -13.87 11.17 0.46
C PHE A 225 -13.68 10.59 -0.97
N GLU A 226 -13.54 11.47 -1.96
CA GLU A 226 -13.34 11.05 -3.36
C GLU A 226 -12.06 10.25 -3.56
N ASN A 227 -11.02 10.54 -2.77
CA ASN A 227 -9.77 9.79 -2.83
C ASN A 227 -9.92 8.45 -2.13
N LEU A 228 -10.50 8.42 -0.92
CA LEU A 228 -10.69 7.19 -0.13
C LEU A 228 -11.47 6.12 -0.91
N ARG A 229 -12.54 6.50 -1.60
CA ARG A 229 -13.35 5.54 -2.38
C ARG A 229 -12.63 4.89 -3.56
N LEU A 230 -11.47 5.42 -3.96
CA LEU A 230 -10.65 4.92 -5.07
C LEU A 230 -9.34 4.28 -4.59
N GLU A 231 -9.12 4.19 -3.28
CA GLU A 231 -7.94 3.54 -2.73
C GLU A 231 -7.95 2.04 -3.01
N LEU A 232 -6.76 1.46 -3.16
CA LEU A 232 -6.60 0.02 -3.39
C LEU A 232 -7.18 -0.78 -2.23
N GLN A 233 -6.90 -0.37 -0.98
CA GLN A 233 -7.25 -1.13 0.21
C GLN A 233 -8.75 -1.42 0.29
N CYS A 234 -9.60 -0.40 0.27
CA CYS A 234 -11.04 -0.61 0.40
C CYS A 234 -11.60 -1.45 -0.76
N ASN A 235 -11.12 -1.23 -1.98
CA ASN A 235 -11.69 -1.91 -3.16
C ASN A 235 -11.20 -3.35 -3.28
N VAL A 236 -9.91 -3.61 -3.05
CA VAL A 236 -9.35 -4.98 -3.09
C VAL A 236 -9.94 -5.81 -1.94
N TYR A 237 -10.04 -5.26 -0.73
CA TYR A 237 -10.59 -5.98 0.42
C TYR A 237 -12.09 -6.29 0.23
N MET A 238 -12.89 -5.33 -0.26
CA MET A 238 -14.30 -5.58 -0.60
C MET A 238 -14.44 -6.65 -1.67
N TYR A 239 -13.57 -6.65 -2.69
CA TYR A 239 -13.57 -7.67 -3.74
C TYR A 239 -13.26 -9.05 -3.17
N VAL A 240 -12.18 -9.19 -2.42
CA VAL A 240 -11.79 -10.48 -1.85
C VAL A 240 -12.88 -11.03 -0.94
N MET A 241 -13.39 -10.20 -0.03
CA MET A 241 -14.46 -10.63 0.89
C MET A 241 -15.74 -11.03 0.15
N LYS A 242 -16.13 -10.28 -0.88
CA LYS A 242 -17.40 -10.52 -1.58
C LYS A 242 -17.29 -11.58 -2.66
N GLU A 243 -16.35 -11.40 -3.61
CA GLU A 243 -16.28 -12.22 -4.82
C GLU A 243 -15.49 -13.52 -4.60
N ILE A 244 -14.49 -13.50 -3.70
CA ILE A 244 -13.65 -14.68 -3.46
C ILE A 244 -14.17 -15.47 -2.25
N LEU A 245 -14.48 -14.79 -1.13
CA LEU A 245 -14.89 -15.46 0.11
C LEU A 245 -16.42 -15.55 0.28
N GLY A 246 -17.22 -14.92 -0.57
CA GLY A 246 -18.69 -15.07 -0.63
C GLY A 246 -19.48 -14.33 0.45
N TYR A 247 -18.87 -13.35 1.15
CA TYR A 247 -19.58 -12.56 2.16
C TYR A 247 -20.57 -11.57 1.52
N ASN A 248 -21.67 -11.27 2.22
CA ASN A 248 -22.63 -10.25 1.80
C ASN A 248 -22.13 -8.83 2.10
N VAL A 249 -21.02 -8.43 1.46
CA VAL A 249 -20.38 -7.12 1.69
C VAL A 249 -21.24 -5.99 1.15
N GLN A 250 -21.60 -5.06 2.02
CA GLN A 250 -22.33 -3.83 1.70
C GLN A 250 -21.38 -2.65 1.43
N GLY A 251 -20.21 -2.65 2.04
CA GLY A 251 -19.24 -1.58 1.87
C GLY A 251 -18.05 -1.64 2.83
N PHE A 252 -17.35 -0.52 2.86
CA PHE A 252 -16.14 -0.30 3.64
C PHE A 252 -16.28 1.00 4.45
N VAL A 253 -15.77 1.02 5.67
CA VAL A 253 -15.73 2.19 6.53
C VAL A 253 -14.30 2.54 6.87
N TYR A 254 -13.85 3.71 6.45
CA TYR A 254 -12.66 4.31 7.05
C TYR A 254 -13.07 5.07 8.30
N ASP A 255 -12.68 4.54 9.46
CA ASP A 255 -12.87 5.23 10.75
C ASP A 255 -11.64 6.10 11.02
N CYS A 256 -11.76 7.35 10.60
CA CYS A 256 -10.67 8.31 10.59
C CYS A 256 -10.52 9.03 11.93
N ILE A 257 -9.36 8.89 12.55
CA ILE A 257 -9.05 9.34 13.89
C ILE A 257 -7.94 10.39 13.85
N ASN A 258 -8.23 11.63 14.29
CA ASN A 258 -7.23 12.68 14.40
C ASN A 258 -6.62 12.69 15.81
N PRO A 259 -5.32 12.37 15.94
CA PRO A 259 -4.67 12.25 17.23
C PRO A 259 -4.34 13.58 17.92
N LYS A 260 -4.55 14.73 17.25
CA LYS A 260 -4.22 16.05 17.78
C LYS A 260 -5.09 16.37 19.01
N GLU A 261 -4.51 17.04 19.99
CA GLU A 261 -5.26 17.49 21.18
C GLU A 261 -6.28 18.56 20.86
N LYS A 262 -5.89 19.50 20.00
CA LYS A 262 -6.74 20.61 19.56
C LYS A 262 -6.83 20.60 18.05
N ILE A 263 -8.04 20.74 17.53
CA ILE A 263 -8.29 20.89 16.11
C ILE A 263 -8.55 22.36 15.83
N VAL A 264 -7.78 22.91 14.88
CA VAL A 264 -7.94 24.30 14.43
C VAL A 264 -8.83 24.29 13.18
N GLY A 265 -9.82 25.15 13.15
CA GLY A 265 -10.73 25.30 12.00
C GLY A 265 -11.87 24.28 11.99
N ARG A 266 -12.30 23.85 10.79
CA ARG A 266 -13.40 22.88 10.57
C ARG A 266 -12.96 21.42 10.60
N GLY A 267 -12.03 21.05 11.48
CA GLY A 267 -11.57 19.69 11.64
C GLY A 267 -12.48 18.84 12.52
N TYR A 268 -12.29 17.53 12.49
CA TYR A 268 -12.97 16.56 13.36
C TYR A 268 -11.92 15.71 14.05
N HIS A 269 -12.17 15.29 15.30
CA HIS A 269 -11.34 14.28 15.95
C HIS A 269 -11.63 12.89 15.37
N PHE A 270 -12.90 12.61 15.11
CA PHE A 270 -13.36 11.32 14.61
C PHE A 270 -14.31 11.54 13.44
N HIS A 271 -14.18 10.71 12.40
CA HIS A 271 -15.06 10.78 11.25
C HIS A 271 -15.12 9.45 10.50
N GLN A 272 -16.30 8.89 10.38
CA GLN A 272 -16.54 7.65 9.65
C GLN A 272 -16.93 7.93 8.21
N PHE A 273 -16.10 7.51 7.25
CA PHE A 273 -16.40 7.57 5.83
C PHE A 273 -16.94 6.22 5.38
N LYS A 274 -18.25 6.13 5.17
CA LYS A 274 -18.91 4.93 4.64
C LYS A 274 -18.85 4.92 3.11
N ILE A 275 -18.27 3.87 2.54
CA ILE A 275 -18.11 3.64 1.10
C ILE A 275 -18.92 2.43 0.74
N SER A 276 -20.07 2.63 0.09
CA SER A 276 -20.91 1.51 -0.38
C SER A 276 -20.21 0.73 -1.50
N TYR A 277 -20.39 -0.58 -1.50
CA TYR A 277 -19.92 -1.44 -2.57
C TYR A 277 -20.43 -0.96 -3.94
N ASN A 278 -19.53 -0.77 -4.86
CA ASN A 278 -19.85 -0.44 -6.25
C ASN A 278 -19.05 -1.35 -7.17
N GLU A 279 -19.72 -2.33 -7.75
CA GLU A 279 -19.10 -3.38 -8.57
C GLU A 279 -18.19 -2.82 -9.66
N ARG A 280 -18.63 -1.77 -10.38
CA ARG A 280 -17.84 -1.17 -11.47
C ARG A 280 -16.54 -0.54 -10.99
N ILE A 281 -16.60 0.17 -9.85
CA ILE A 281 -15.41 0.81 -9.26
C ILE A 281 -14.48 -0.28 -8.73
N VAL A 282 -15.03 -1.21 -7.95
CA VAL A 282 -14.27 -2.30 -7.32
C VAL A 282 -13.54 -3.12 -8.37
N LYS A 283 -14.23 -3.62 -9.40
CA LYS A 283 -13.61 -4.38 -10.49
C LYS A 283 -12.51 -3.59 -11.19
N LYS A 284 -12.76 -2.30 -11.47
CA LYS A 284 -11.74 -1.48 -12.15
C LYS A 284 -10.49 -1.24 -11.30
N VAL A 285 -10.64 -1.03 -10.01
CA VAL A 285 -9.50 -0.86 -9.08
C VAL A 285 -8.74 -2.17 -8.91
N VAL A 286 -9.43 -3.31 -8.85
CA VAL A 286 -8.82 -4.64 -8.78
C VAL A 286 -8.05 -4.97 -10.07
N GLU A 287 -8.60 -4.66 -11.26
CA GLU A 287 -7.86 -4.78 -12.51
C GLU A 287 -6.57 -3.95 -12.51
N ASP A 288 -6.63 -2.70 -12.02
CA ASP A 288 -5.46 -1.83 -11.91
C ASP A 288 -4.45 -2.36 -10.88
N PHE A 289 -4.90 -2.99 -9.79
CA PHE A 289 -4.08 -3.67 -8.80
C PHE A 289 -3.34 -4.87 -9.40
N LEU A 290 -4.03 -5.79 -10.06
CA LEU A 290 -3.45 -6.97 -10.71
C LEU A 290 -2.47 -6.56 -11.82
N SER A 291 -2.82 -5.59 -12.65
CA SER A 291 -1.95 -5.07 -13.68
C SER A 291 -0.68 -4.41 -13.11
N THR A 292 -0.80 -3.80 -11.92
CA THR A 292 0.37 -3.23 -11.24
C THR A 292 1.31 -4.33 -10.76
N ILE A 293 0.79 -5.40 -10.17
CA ILE A 293 1.59 -6.57 -9.76
C ILE A 293 2.28 -7.17 -10.99
N GLU A 294 1.57 -7.36 -12.09
CA GLU A 294 2.16 -7.87 -13.34
C GLU A 294 3.32 -7.00 -13.84
N ILE A 295 3.17 -5.67 -13.77
CA ILE A 295 4.25 -4.74 -14.11
C ILE A 295 5.46 -4.93 -13.19
N ILE A 296 5.24 -5.10 -11.89
CA ILE A 296 6.32 -5.30 -10.93
C ILE A 296 7.04 -6.62 -11.21
N ILE A 297 6.32 -7.71 -11.38
CA ILE A 297 6.87 -9.03 -11.70
C ILE A 297 7.72 -9.00 -12.97
N ASN A 298 7.22 -8.31 -13.99
CA ASN A 298 7.88 -8.23 -15.29
C ASN A 298 9.00 -7.18 -15.35
N ASN A 299 9.28 -6.44 -14.28
CA ASN A 299 10.33 -5.42 -14.21
C ASN A 299 11.20 -5.56 -12.96
N PRO A 300 11.90 -6.69 -12.75
CA PRO A 300 12.62 -6.97 -11.50
C PRO A 300 13.79 -6.03 -11.19
N ASP A 301 14.27 -5.25 -12.14
CA ASP A 301 15.39 -4.35 -11.89
C ASP A 301 15.02 -3.05 -11.19
N TYR A 302 13.71 -2.78 -11.01
CA TYR A 302 13.15 -1.66 -10.20
C TYR A 302 13.88 -0.33 -10.27
N ALA A 303 14.63 -0.13 -11.33
CA ALA A 303 15.58 0.95 -11.48
C ALA A 303 14.91 2.28 -11.86
N ILE A 304 13.59 2.36 -11.79
CA ILE A 304 12.84 3.59 -12.06
C ILE A 304 12.79 4.38 -10.77
N PHE A 305 13.75 5.29 -10.61
CA PHE A 305 13.66 6.27 -9.54
C PHE A 305 12.51 7.24 -9.83
N LYS A 306 11.52 7.24 -8.95
CA LYS A 306 10.50 8.27 -8.84
C LYS A 306 10.64 8.91 -7.47
N LYS A 307 10.86 10.21 -7.43
CA LYS A 307 10.82 10.95 -6.17
C LYS A 307 9.39 10.85 -5.61
N SER A 308 9.24 10.30 -4.41
CA SER A 308 7.97 10.39 -3.69
C SER A 308 7.72 11.84 -3.25
N ASP A 309 6.48 12.19 -2.98
CA ASP A 309 6.12 13.53 -2.48
C ASP A 309 6.77 13.83 -1.12
N TYR A 310 7.21 12.80 -0.41
CA TYR A 310 7.85 12.86 0.91
C TYR A 310 9.37 12.64 0.88
N GLY A 311 9.97 12.54 -0.31
CA GLY A 311 11.38 12.14 -0.46
C GLY A 311 11.56 10.62 -0.35
N THR A 312 12.80 10.16 -0.26
CA THR A 312 13.14 8.75 -0.01
C THR A 312 14.01 8.62 1.23
N PRO A 313 13.69 7.67 2.12
CA PRO A 313 14.59 7.35 3.24
C PRO A 313 15.90 6.70 2.78
N TYR A 314 15.95 6.24 1.52
CA TYR A 314 17.10 5.55 0.93
C TYR A 314 17.89 6.45 -0.03
N MET A 315 18.02 7.74 0.32
CA MET A 315 18.76 8.71 -0.50
C MET A 315 20.25 8.39 -0.59
N ASP A 316 20.84 7.94 0.51
CA ASP A 316 22.26 7.60 0.56
C ASP A 316 22.58 6.42 -0.36
N GLU A 317 21.75 5.39 -0.37
CA GLU A 317 21.86 4.24 -1.27
C GLU A 317 21.67 4.64 -2.74
N LEU A 318 20.84 5.66 -2.99
CA LEU A 318 20.65 6.20 -4.33
C LEU A 318 21.88 6.96 -4.83
N VAL A 319 22.54 7.72 -3.95
CA VAL A 319 23.68 8.59 -4.29
C VAL A 319 24.99 7.80 -4.30
N HIS A 320 25.21 6.97 -3.29
CA HIS A 320 26.51 6.33 -3.00
C HIS A 320 26.51 4.81 -3.28
N GLY A 321 25.36 4.23 -3.62
CA GLY A 321 25.21 2.78 -3.77
C GLY A 321 25.01 2.08 -2.41
N PHE A 322 25.02 0.74 -2.45
CA PHE A 322 24.76 -0.08 -1.27
C PHE A 322 26.09 -0.41 -0.57
N GLU A 323 26.36 0.21 0.58
CA GLU A 323 27.46 -0.17 1.45
C GLU A 323 27.08 -1.36 2.33
N GLU A 324 27.98 -2.35 2.47
CA GLU A 324 27.68 -3.58 3.21
C GLU A 324 27.56 -3.39 4.73
N GLU A 325 28.19 -2.37 5.30
CA GLU A 325 28.35 -2.23 6.75
C GLU A 325 27.14 -1.64 7.49
N ASN A 326 26.16 -1.04 6.80
CA ASN A 326 24.98 -0.37 7.42
C ASN A 326 23.65 -1.11 7.22
N ARG A 327 23.69 -2.41 6.93
CA ARG A 327 22.49 -3.18 6.60
C ARG A 327 21.92 -3.91 7.80
N ILE A 328 20.75 -3.49 8.26
CA ILE A 328 19.88 -4.37 9.04
C ILE A 328 19.16 -5.26 8.00
N LYS A 329 19.60 -6.51 7.87
CA LYS A 329 18.86 -7.50 7.07
C LYS A 329 17.63 -7.92 7.84
N ILE A 330 16.45 -7.71 7.27
CA ILE A 330 15.23 -8.36 7.74
C ILE A 330 15.30 -9.80 7.24
N THR A 331 15.59 -10.74 8.14
CA THR A 331 15.43 -12.17 7.89
C THR A 331 14.04 -12.57 8.37
N GLY A 332 13.16 -12.86 7.44
CA GLY A 332 11.77 -13.20 7.68
C GLY A 332 10.90 -11.95 7.63
N ILE A 333 10.44 -11.62 6.44
CA ILE A 333 9.37 -10.65 6.27
C ILE A 333 8.07 -11.45 6.44
N ASP A 334 7.58 -11.51 7.66
CA ASP A 334 6.15 -11.56 7.83
C ASP A 334 5.68 -10.13 7.51
N ASP A 335 5.09 -9.95 6.34
CA ASP A 335 4.66 -8.67 5.75
C ASP A 335 3.41 -8.12 6.47
N ASP A 336 3.41 -8.14 7.81
CA ASP A 336 2.26 -7.71 8.58
C ASP A 336 2.70 -6.85 9.76
N ASN A 337 2.77 -5.57 9.45
CA ASN A 337 2.35 -4.49 10.39
C ASN A 337 2.21 -3.15 9.64
#